data_73c79a38c012f87815d94f47befe2085
#
_entry.id   73c79a38c012f87815d94f47befe2085
#
_cell.length_a   1.000
_cell.length_b   1.000
_cell.length_c   1.000
_cell.angle_alpha   90.00
_cell.angle_beta   90.00
_cell.angle_gamma   90.00
#
_symmetry.space_group_name_H-M   'P 1'
#
loop_
_entity.id
_entity.type
_entity.pdbx_description
1 polymer ?
#
loop_
_entity_poly.entity_id
_entity_poly.type
_entity_poly.pdbx_seq_one_letter_code
_entity_poly.pdbx_strand_id
1 'polypeptide(L)'
;GHNRAGMYAAELSQPLELFQHLSGEITLVEYVVSLDKLGNHDVEHVGGKNASLGEMISNLAGAGVSVPGGFATTAQAYRDFLELSGLNEQIHAALDALDVDDVNALARTGAQIRQWVMEAEFPERLNNEIRAAFDLMSAGNPNMAVAVRSSATAEDLPDASFAGQQETFLNIRGFDNVLIAI
;
A
#
# COMPACT_ATOMS: atom_id res chain seq x y z
N GLY A 1 49.77 7.55 -13.26
CA GLY A 1 48.70 6.69 -12.86
C GLY A 1 47.49 7.48 -12.44
N HIS A 2 46.52 7.67 -13.32
CA HIS A 2 45.28 8.42 -13.04
C HIS A 2 44.19 7.49 -12.57
N ASN A 3 43.62 7.89 -11.49
CA ASN A 3 42.50 7.34 -10.74
C ASN A 3 41.24 7.13 -11.62
N ARG A 4 40.94 5.87 -11.96
CA ARG A 4 39.75 5.44 -12.70
C ARG A 4 38.76 4.67 -11.82
N ALA A 5 38.91 4.71 -10.50
CA ALA A 5 38.05 3.97 -9.56
C ALA A 5 36.87 4.78 -9.02
N GLY A 6 36.73 6.06 -9.37
CA GLY A 6 35.68 6.96 -8.83
C GLY A 6 34.45 7.12 -9.72
N MET A 7 34.36 6.46 -10.88
CA MET A 7 33.33 6.74 -11.88
C MET A 7 32.29 5.62 -12.07
N TYR A 8 32.38 4.55 -11.30
CA TYR A 8 31.41 3.42 -11.39
C TYR A 8 30.49 3.26 -10.16
N ALA A 9 30.62 4.14 -9.15
CA ALA A 9 29.77 4.06 -7.94
C ALA A 9 28.51 4.95 -8.00
N ALA A 10 28.34 5.76 -9.05
CA ALA A 10 27.20 6.69 -9.15
C ALA A 10 26.07 6.22 -10.08
N GLU A 11 26.21 5.03 -10.71
CA GLU A 11 25.26 4.55 -11.73
C GLU A 11 24.31 3.43 -11.27
N LEU A 12 24.36 3.02 -10.00
CA LEU A 12 23.52 1.94 -9.47
C LEU A 12 22.43 2.39 -8.47
N SER A 13 22.14 3.70 -8.44
CA SER A 13 21.06 4.26 -7.58
C SER A 13 19.92 4.84 -8.43
N GLN A 14 19.61 4.23 -9.56
CA GLN A 14 18.37 4.56 -10.26
C GLN A 14 17.27 3.65 -9.71
N PRO A 15 16.17 4.19 -9.16
CA PRO A 15 15.01 3.38 -8.85
C PRO A 15 14.52 2.73 -10.14
N LEU A 16 14.16 1.44 -10.07
CA LEU A 16 13.46 0.72 -11.13
C LEU A 16 12.10 1.40 -11.34
N GLU A 17 12.09 2.42 -12.20
CA GLU A 17 10.87 3.09 -12.64
C GLU A 17 10.15 2.15 -13.62
N LEU A 18 9.08 1.51 -13.15
CA LEU A 18 8.19 0.76 -14.02
C LEU A 18 7.35 1.76 -14.83
N PHE A 19 7.73 1.95 -16.11
CA PHE A 19 7.03 2.82 -17.03
C PHE A 19 5.98 2.02 -17.83
N GLN A 20 4.72 2.38 -17.73
CA GLN A 20 3.73 1.96 -18.73
C GLN A 20 3.70 2.97 -19.88
N HIS A 21 3.99 2.49 -21.08
CA HIS A 21 3.91 3.27 -22.32
C HIS A 21 2.44 3.31 -22.78
N LEU A 22 1.79 4.42 -22.56
CA LEU A 22 0.57 4.78 -23.29
C LEU A 22 0.80 6.18 -23.90
N SER A 23 0.75 6.23 -25.22
CA SER A 23 0.76 7.48 -26.04
C SER A 23 1.96 8.42 -25.88
N GLY A 24 3.17 7.89 -25.69
CA GLY A 24 4.40 8.70 -25.71
C GLY A 24 4.65 9.54 -24.44
N GLU A 25 3.78 9.50 -23.45
CA GLU A 25 3.98 10.08 -22.13
C GLU A 25 4.37 9.00 -21.12
N ILE A 26 5.43 9.25 -20.38
CA ILE A 26 5.87 8.38 -19.28
C ILE A 26 5.00 8.74 -18.08
N THR A 27 4.03 7.89 -17.76
CA THR A 27 3.20 8.08 -16.56
C THR A 27 3.82 7.28 -15.41
N LEU A 28 4.32 7.98 -14.39
CA LEU A 28 4.75 7.34 -13.14
C LEU A 28 3.53 6.71 -12.46
N VAL A 29 3.64 5.44 -12.10
CA VAL A 29 2.60 4.77 -11.30
C VAL A 29 2.64 5.36 -9.89
N GLU A 30 1.55 5.98 -9.46
CA GLU A 30 1.42 6.53 -8.10
C GLU A 30 1.29 5.38 -7.09
N TYR A 31 2.05 5.46 -5.99
CA TYR A 31 1.93 4.51 -4.88
C TYR A 31 0.91 4.98 -3.84
N VAL A 32 0.68 6.27 -3.76
CA VAL A 32 -0.26 6.89 -2.83
C VAL A 32 -1.18 7.84 -3.57
N VAL A 33 -2.48 7.69 -3.38
CA VAL A 33 -3.51 8.51 -4.02
C VAL A 33 -4.42 9.13 -2.96
N SER A 34 -4.73 10.42 -3.10
CA SER A 34 -5.68 11.11 -2.22
C SER A 34 -7.09 10.59 -2.47
N LEU A 35 -7.88 10.39 -1.40
CA LEU A 35 -9.23 9.83 -1.50
C LEU A 35 -10.20 10.69 -2.32
N ASP A 36 -10.01 12.00 -2.37
CA ASP A 36 -10.84 12.91 -3.17
C ASP A 36 -10.65 12.78 -4.69
N LYS A 37 -9.61 12.06 -5.11
CA LYS A 37 -9.34 11.72 -6.52
C LYS A 37 -9.90 10.36 -6.94
N LEU A 38 -10.44 9.60 -6.01
CA LEU A 38 -10.90 8.23 -6.22
C LEU A 38 -12.41 8.16 -6.47
N GLY A 39 -12.82 7.11 -7.16
CA GLY A 39 -14.22 6.78 -7.42
C GLY A 39 -14.43 5.28 -7.60
N ASN A 40 -15.67 4.87 -7.87
CA ASN A 40 -16.03 3.45 -7.99
C ASN A 40 -15.31 2.72 -9.13
N HIS A 41 -14.69 3.44 -10.07
CA HIS A 41 -13.88 2.87 -11.16
C HIS A 41 -12.46 2.47 -10.71
N ASP A 42 -12.04 2.86 -9.49
CA ASP A 42 -10.69 2.63 -8.99
C ASP A 42 -10.55 1.40 -8.07
N VAL A 43 -11.59 0.54 -7.99
CA VAL A 43 -11.60 -0.64 -7.11
C VAL A 43 -10.38 -1.53 -7.34
N GLU A 44 -9.97 -1.75 -8.60
CA GLU A 44 -8.80 -2.57 -8.93
C GLU A 44 -7.47 -1.94 -8.50
N HIS A 45 -7.46 -0.62 -8.29
CA HIS A 45 -6.27 0.12 -7.90
C HIS A 45 -6.11 0.26 -6.38
N VAL A 46 -7.22 0.51 -5.66
CA VAL A 46 -7.18 0.88 -4.25
C VAL A 46 -8.10 0.06 -3.35
N GLY A 47 -8.83 -0.88 -3.91
CA GLY A 47 -9.83 -1.68 -3.21
C GLY A 47 -11.18 -1.00 -3.02
N GLY A 48 -12.21 -1.80 -2.75
CA GLY A 48 -13.60 -1.37 -2.71
C GLY A 48 -13.89 -0.30 -1.66
N LYS A 49 -13.32 -0.43 -0.46
CA LYS A 49 -13.55 0.55 0.63
C LYS A 49 -13.01 1.94 0.31
N ASN A 50 -11.81 2.01 -0.29
CA ASN A 50 -11.20 3.28 -0.67
C ASN A 50 -11.93 3.93 -1.85
N ALA A 51 -12.29 3.12 -2.87
CA ALA A 51 -13.07 3.58 -4.00
C ALA A 51 -14.43 4.16 -3.58
N SER A 52 -15.15 3.45 -2.69
CA SER A 52 -16.43 3.92 -2.15
C SER A 52 -16.28 5.18 -1.31
N LEU A 53 -15.19 5.33 -0.54
CA LEU A 53 -14.95 6.59 0.21
C LEU A 53 -14.71 7.76 -0.74
N GLY A 54 -13.92 7.58 -1.78
CA GLY A 54 -13.69 8.61 -2.79
C GLY A 54 -14.98 9.04 -3.47
N GLU A 55 -15.81 8.09 -3.85
CA GLU A 55 -17.16 8.35 -4.41
C GLU A 55 -18.03 9.15 -3.45
N MET A 56 -18.04 8.80 -2.15
CA MET A 56 -18.77 9.55 -1.13
C MET A 56 -18.25 10.97 -0.95
N ILE A 57 -16.93 11.18 -0.93
CA ILE A 57 -16.32 12.51 -0.84
C ILE A 57 -16.80 13.36 -2.01
N SER A 58 -16.75 12.86 -3.23
CA SER A 58 -17.13 13.58 -4.44
C SER A 58 -18.61 13.93 -4.48
N ASN A 59 -19.48 13.00 -4.08
CA ASN A 59 -20.93 13.17 -4.21
C ASN A 59 -21.57 13.91 -3.03
N LEU A 60 -21.05 13.78 -1.81
CA LEU A 60 -21.66 14.34 -0.61
C LEU A 60 -21.14 15.73 -0.26
N ALA A 61 -20.00 16.16 -0.79
CA ALA A 61 -19.46 17.49 -0.60
C ALA A 61 -20.48 18.58 -1.00
N GLY A 62 -21.17 18.39 -2.12
CA GLY A 62 -22.24 19.28 -2.61
C GLY A 62 -23.51 19.27 -1.77
N ALA A 63 -23.74 18.23 -0.98
CA ALA A 63 -24.91 18.09 -0.07
C ALA A 63 -24.66 18.62 1.34
N GLY A 64 -23.50 19.23 1.60
CA GLY A 64 -23.13 19.78 2.92
C GLY A 64 -22.75 18.71 3.95
N VAL A 65 -22.50 17.48 3.52
CA VAL A 65 -22.02 16.39 4.38
C VAL A 65 -20.49 16.37 4.31
N SER A 66 -19.84 16.49 5.46
CA SER A 66 -18.38 16.37 5.55
C SER A 66 -17.99 14.90 5.66
N VAL A 67 -17.32 14.38 4.63
CA VAL A 67 -16.66 13.08 4.67
C VAL A 67 -15.18 13.33 4.99
N PRO A 68 -14.60 12.64 5.99
CA PRO A 68 -13.19 12.80 6.30
C PRO A 68 -12.31 12.48 5.07
N GLY A 69 -11.36 13.36 4.77
CA GLY A 69 -10.35 13.11 3.76
C GLY A 69 -9.31 12.10 4.22
N GLY A 70 -8.42 11.75 3.32
CA GLY A 70 -7.35 10.79 3.58
C GLY A 70 -6.62 10.44 2.30
N PHE A 71 -5.82 9.39 2.37
CA PHE A 71 -5.14 8.82 1.22
C PHE A 71 -5.20 7.29 1.26
N ALA A 72 -4.98 6.67 0.12
CA ALA A 72 -4.88 5.24 -0.05
C ALA A 72 -3.52 4.86 -0.65
N THR A 73 -2.93 3.76 -0.20
CA THR A 73 -1.87 3.08 -0.93
C THR A 73 -2.48 2.23 -2.03
N THR A 74 -1.80 2.14 -3.18
CA THR A 74 -2.30 1.40 -4.33
C THR A 74 -1.93 -0.08 -4.27
N ALA A 75 -2.68 -0.91 -5.00
CA ALA A 75 -2.35 -2.32 -5.18
C ALA A 75 -0.97 -2.51 -5.84
N GLN A 76 -0.54 -1.56 -6.69
CA GLN A 76 0.78 -1.60 -7.29
C GLN A 76 1.88 -1.35 -6.24
N ALA A 77 1.67 -0.39 -5.33
CA ALA A 77 2.59 -0.16 -4.22
C ALA A 77 2.81 -1.42 -3.37
N TYR A 78 1.75 -2.17 -3.10
CA TYR A 78 1.85 -3.44 -2.37
C TYR A 78 2.61 -4.52 -3.15
N ARG A 79 2.35 -4.66 -4.46
CA ARG A 79 3.09 -5.60 -5.31
C ARG A 79 4.58 -5.28 -5.36
N ASP A 80 4.91 -4.01 -5.55
CA ASP A 80 6.31 -3.56 -5.62
C ASP A 80 7.00 -3.70 -4.25
N PHE A 81 6.28 -3.49 -3.15
CA PHE A 81 6.77 -3.77 -1.80
C PHE A 81 7.17 -5.24 -1.65
N LEU A 82 6.32 -6.19 -2.03
CA LEU A 82 6.62 -7.62 -1.96
C LEU A 82 7.80 -8.01 -2.85
N GLU A 83 7.88 -7.43 -4.04
CA GLU A 83 8.94 -7.73 -5.01
C GLU A 83 10.29 -7.18 -4.55
N LEU A 84 10.35 -5.89 -4.20
CA LEU A 84 11.58 -5.21 -3.81
C LEU A 84 12.13 -5.70 -2.47
N SER A 85 11.28 -6.18 -1.58
CA SER A 85 11.71 -6.79 -0.30
C SER A 85 12.12 -8.27 -0.44
N GLY A 86 11.93 -8.90 -1.61
CA GLY A 86 12.15 -10.33 -1.82
C GLY A 86 11.08 -11.23 -1.17
N LEU A 87 10.03 -10.64 -0.59
CA LEU A 87 8.95 -11.38 0.07
C LEU A 87 8.12 -12.19 -0.92
N ASN A 88 7.99 -11.72 -2.15
CA ASN A 88 7.20 -12.39 -3.16
C ASN A 88 7.67 -13.84 -3.39
N GLU A 89 8.95 -14.03 -3.65
CA GLU A 89 9.54 -15.37 -3.82
C GLU A 89 9.45 -16.21 -2.54
N GLN A 90 9.73 -15.60 -1.39
CA GLN A 90 9.71 -16.28 -0.10
C GLN A 90 8.31 -16.77 0.28
N ILE A 91 7.28 -15.95 0.06
CA ILE A 91 5.88 -16.31 0.32
C ILE A 91 5.44 -17.43 -0.63
N HIS A 92 5.72 -17.32 -1.93
CA HIS A 92 5.37 -18.36 -2.89
C HIS A 92 6.02 -19.70 -2.53
N ALA A 93 7.31 -19.72 -2.20
CA ALA A 93 8.01 -20.94 -1.78
C ALA A 93 7.37 -21.56 -0.53
N ALA A 94 6.94 -20.76 0.44
CA ALA A 94 6.29 -21.25 1.65
C ALA A 94 4.89 -21.83 1.37
N LEU A 95 4.15 -21.21 0.46
CA LEU A 95 2.80 -21.67 0.07
C LEU A 95 2.87 -22.91 -0.82
N ASP A 96 3.81 -23.00 -1.73
CA ASP A 96 4.01 -24.19 -2.61
C ASP A 96 4.39 -25.44 -1.82
N ALA A 97 5.10 -25.25 -0.69
CA ALA A 97 5.47 -26.37 0.20
C ALA A 97 4.37 -26.74 1.21
N LEU A 98 3.27 -25.97 1.26
CA LEU A 98 2.24 -26.12 2.28
C LEU A 98 1.24 -27.22 1.91
N ASP A 99 1.02 -28.15 2.83
CA ASP A 99 -0.15 -29.03 2.82
C ASP A 99 -1.36 -28.26 3.39
N VAL A 100 -2.29 -27.89 2.53
CA VAL A 100 -3.48 -27.09 2.91
C VAL A 100 -4.48 -27.89 3.75
N ASP A 101 -4.40 -29.21 3.78
CA ASP A 101 -5.24 -30.07 4.61
C ASP A 101 -4.72 -30.17 6.06
N ASP A 102 -3.44 -29.83 6.31
CA ASP A 102 -2.90 -29.66 7.67
C ASP A 102 -3.20 -28.26 8.22
N VAL A 103 -4.29 -28.14 8.98
CA VAL A 103 -4.72 -26.87 9.61
C VAL A 103 -3.64 -26.26 10.50
N ASN A 104 -2.81 -27.08 11.17
CA ASN A 104 -1.72 -26.55 12.01
C ASN A 104 -0.57 -26.02 11.16
N ALA A 105 -0.23 -26.68 10.06
CA ALA A 105 0.75 -26.17 9.11
C ALA A 105 0.26 -24.86 8.49
N LEU A 106 -1.00 -24.79 8.08
CA LEU A 106 -1.62 -23.58 7.54
C LEU A 106 -1.53 -22.41 8.52
N ALA A 107 -1.87 -22.63 9.78
CA ALA A 107 -1.81 -21.60 10.82
C ALA A 107 -0.37 -21.10 11.07
N ARG A 108 0.61 -22.02 11.13
CA ARG A 108 2.03 -21.68 11.32
C ARG A 108 2.57 -20.90 10.12
N THR A 109 2.32 -21.37 8.90
CA THR A 109 2.79 -20.69 7.68
C THR A 109 2.17 -19.31 7.54
N GLY A 110 0.86 -19.16 7.81
CA GLY A 110 0.20 -17.86 7.81
C GLY A 110 0.76 -16.90 8.86
N ALA A 111 1.08 -17.38 10.06
CA ALA A 111 1.74 -16.57 11.09
C ALA A 111 3.15 -16.13 10.66
N GLN A 112 3.90 -17.04 10.04
CA GLN A 112 5.25 -16.76 9.54
C GLN A 112 5.24 -15.72 8.43
N ILE A 113 4.32 -15.83 7.46
CA ILE A 113 4.17 -14.86 6.37
C ILE A 113 3.83 -13.46 6.93
N ARG A 114 2.88 -13.37 7.87
CA ARG A 114 2.57 -12.10 8.53
C ARG A 114 3.78 -11.50 9.22
N GLN A 115 4.59 -12.32 9.90
CA GLN A 115 5.81 -11.84 10.54
C GLN A 115 6.80 -11.28 9.52
N TRP A 116 7.03 -11.96 8.40
CA TRP A 116 7.92 -11.45 7.35
C TRP A 116 7.46 -10.09 6.80
N VAL A 117 6.16 -9.95 6.54
CA VAL A 117 5.59 -8.68 6.07
C VAL A 117 5.78 -7.57 7.10
N MET A 118 5.55 -7.86 8.39
CA MET A 118 5.70 -6.89 9.48
C MET A 118 7.17 -6.47 9.73
N GLU A 119 8.13 -7.33 9.44
CA GLU A 119 9.56 -7.08 9.63
C GLU A 119 10.22 -6.42 8.42
N ALA A 120 9.57 -6.44 7.26
CA ALA A 120 10.10 -5.88 6.04
C ALA A 120 10.03 -4.35 6.04
N GLU A 121 11.10 -3.72 5.59
CA GLU A 121 11.15 -2.27 5.43
C GLU A 121 10.40 -1.83 4.16
N PHE A 122 9.65 -0.74 4.26
CA PHE A 122 9.06 -0.13 3.08
C PHE A 122 10.13 0.39 2.12
N PRO A 123 9.97 0.18 0.81
CA PRO A 123 10.80 0.85 -0.19
C PRO A 123 10.83 2.37 0.05
N GLU A 124 11.98 2.98 -0.14
CA GLU A 124 12.19 4.42 0.14
C GLU A 124 11.14 5.30 -0.55
N ARG A 125 10.81 4.99 -1.81
CA ARG A 125 9.80 5.71 -2.56
C ARG A 125 8.44 5.64 -1.89
N LEU A 126 7.99 4.44 -1.50
CA LEU A 126 6.68 4.25 -0.83
C LEU A 126 6.64 4.99 0.50
N ASN A 127 7.70 4.89 1.31
CA ASN A 127 7.81 5.62 2.57
C ASN A 127 7.70 7.13 2.35
N ASN A 128 8.39 7.67 1.36
CA ASN A 128 8.38 9.10 1.04
C ASN A 128 7.01 9.57 0.53
N GLU A 129 6.32 8.80 -0.31
CA GLU A 129 4.97 9.14 -0.78
C GLU A 129 3.95 9.09 0.37
N ILE A 130 4.01 8.09 1.27
CA ILE A 130 3.16 8.02 2.46
C ILE A 130 3.42 9.23 3.38
N ARG A 131 4.68 9.57 3.61
CA ARG A 131 5.06 10.73 4.44
C ARG A 131 4.49 12.02 3.86
N ALA A 132 4.68 12.26 2.58
CA ALA A 132 4.16 13.46 1.92
C ALA A 132 2.63 13.56 2.03
N ALA A 133 1.91 12.45 1.82
CA ALA A 133 0.46 12.41 1.95
C ALA A 133 0.00 12.64 3.41
N PHE A 134 0.71 12.05 4.38
CA PHE A 134 0.42 12.24 5.82
C PHE A 134 0.66 13.70 6.25
N ASP A 135 1.77 14.30 5.84
CA ASP A 135 2.11 15.69 6.17
C ASP A 135 1.08 16.65 5.58
N LEU A 136 0.65 16.41 4.34
CA LEU A 136 -0.41 17.19 3.70
C LEU A 136 -1.75 17.05 4.44
N MET A 137 -2.16 15.81 4.75
CA MET A 137 -3.41 15.51 5.44
C MET A 137 -3.42 16.09 6.87
N SER A 138 -2.32 15.99 7.58
CA SER A 138 -2.21 16.45 8.97
C SER A 138 -2.11 17.97 9.10
N ALA A 139 -1.87 18.69 7.99
CA ALA A 139 -1.67 20.13 7.96
C ALA A 139 -0.67 20.63 9.03
N GLY A 140 0.40 19.87 9.25
CA GLY A 140 1.43 20.16 10.26
C GLY A 140 1.06 19.80 11.70
N ASN A 141 -0.06 19.12 11.94
CA ASN A 141 -0.41 18.59 13.26
C ASN A 141 0.07 17.12 13.39
N PRO A 142 1.26 16.85 13.96
CA PRO A 142 1.80 15.51 14.07
C PRO A 142 0.99 14.60 15.00
N ASN A 143 0.13 15.19 15.85
CA ASN A 143 -0.73 14.46 16.80
C ASN A 143 -2.16 14.25 16.28
N MET A 144 -2.43 14.53 15.00
CA MET A 144 -3.72 14.22 14.41
C MET A 144 -4.00 12.72 14.53
N ALA A 145 -5.20 12.39 15.02
CA ALA A 145 -5.64 11.00 15.09
C ALA A 145 -6.24 10.58 13.75
N VAL A 146 -5.81 9.43 13.26
CA VAL A 146 -6.31 8.84 12.01
C VAL A 146 -6.86 7.43 12.25
N ALA A 147 -7.69 6.96 11.33
CA ALA A 147 -8.04 5.56 11.19
C ALA A 147 -7.23 4.97 10.03
N VAL A 148 -6.57 3.84 10.27
CA VAL A 148 -5.88 3.06 9.24
C VAL A 148 -6.66 1.77 9.03
N ARG A 149 -7.05 1.47 7.80
CA ARG A 149 -7.83 0.27 7.49
C ARG A 149 -7.43 -0.33 6.17
N SER A 150 -7.53 -1.65 6.08
CA SER A 150 -7.34 -2.39 4.86
C SER A 150 -8.47 -2.16 3.86
N SER A 151 -8.13 -2.24 2.57
CA SER A 151 -9.07 -2.21 1.46
C SER A 151 -8.58 -3.20 0.40
N ALA A 152 -9.36 -4.24 0.14
CA ALA A 152 -8.98 -5.28 -0.81
C ALA A 152 -9.60 -5.03 -2.19
N THR A 153 -8.85 -5.38 -3.23
CA THR A 153 -9.30 -5.30 -4.62
C THR A 153 -10.29 -6.41 -4.98
N ALA A 154 -10.33 -7.48 -4.19
CA ALA A 154 -11.18 -8.66 -4.39
C ALA A 154 -12.23 -8.84 -3.30
N GLU A 155 -12.56 -7.81 -2.52
CA GLU A 155 -13.44 -7.89 -1.35
C GLU A 155 -14.89 -8.26 -1.70
N ASP A 156 -15.36 -7.88 -2.88
CA ASP A 156 -16.72 -8.04 -3.35
C ASP A 156 -16.89 -9.18 -4.38
N LEU A 157 -15.97 -10.13 -4.43
CA LEU A 157 -16.12 -11.28 -5.32
C LEU A 157 -17.21 -12.22 -4.81
N PRO A 158 -18.11 -12.72 -5.69
CA PRO A 158 -19.25 -13.57 -5.30
C PRO A 158 -18.86 -14.84 -4.54
N ASP A 159 -17.66 -15.35 -4.80
CA ASP A 159 -17.16 -16.63 -4.27
C ASP A 159 -16.13 -16.47 -3.14
N ALA A 160 -15.87 -15.24 -2.68
CA ALA A 160 -14.88 -14.98 -1.65
C ALA A 160 -15.48 -14.14 -0.51
N SER A 161 -15.48 -14.68 0.72
CA SER A 161 -15.86 -13.94 1.92
C SER A 161 -14.62 -13.62 2.74
N PHE A 162 -14.34 -12.33 2.90
CA PHE A 162 -13.25 -11.81 3.72
C PHE A 162 -13.73 -11.26 5.07
N ALA A 163 -14.94 -11.63 5.48
CA ALA A 163 -15.50 -11.19 6.75
C ALA A 163 -14.60 -11.56 7.94
N GLY A 164 -14.22 -10.58 8.75
CA GLY A 164 -13.37 -10.77 9.92
C GLY A 164 -11.87 -10.94 9.63
N GLN A 165 -11.44 -10.85 8.36
CA GLN A 165 -10.02 -10.96 7.99
C GLN A 165 -9.34 -9.59 7.85
N GLN A 166 -10.09 -8.52 7.92
CA GLN A 166 -9.61 -7.16 7.73
C GLN A 166 -9.76 -6.35 9.01
N GLU A 167 -8.69 -5.68 9.39
CA GLU A 167 -8.63 -4.88 10.59
C GLU A 167 -8.77 -3.38 10.30
N THR A 168 -9.27 -2.65 11.30
CA THR A 168 -9.29 -1.19 11.31
C THR A 168 -8.64 -0.73 12.61
N PHE A 169 -7.55 0.00 12.49
CA PHE A 169 -6.87 0.61 13.62
C PHE A 169 -7.36 2.04 13.79
N LEU A 170 -7.89 2.36 14.96
CA LEU A 170 -8.43 3.68 15.29
C LEU A 170 -7.49 4.46 16.19
N ASN A 171 -7.58 5.79 16.13
CA ASN A 171 -6.80 6.71 16.98
C ASN A 171 -5.29 6.57 16.83
N ILE A 172 -4.81 6.15 15.67
CA ILE A 172 -3.39 6.11 15.36
C ILE A 172 -2.87 7.56 15.29
N ARG A 173 -1.75 7.82 15.96
CA ARG A 173 -1.11 9.14 16.03
C ARG A 173 0.38 9.03 15.75
N GLY A 174 0.89 10.01 15.01
CA GLY A 174 2.29 10.06 14.62
C GLY A 174 2.59 9.17 13.42
N PHE A 175 3.51 9.64 12.59
CA PHE A 175 3.84 9.02 11.31
C PHE A 175 4.34 7.58 11.46
N ASP A 176 5.24 7.32 12.42
CA ASP A 176 5.83 5.99 12.60
C ASP A 176 4.76 4.95 12.98
N ASN A 177 3.76 5.34 13.79
CA ASN A 177 2.65 4.47 14.12
C ASN A 177 1.70 4.24 12.94
N VAL A 178 1.58 5.22 12.04
CA VAL A 178 0.82 5.05 10.79
C VAL A 178 1.52 4.04 9.88
N LEU A 179 2.85 4.10 9.75
CA LEU A 179 3.61 3.10 8.98
C LEU A 179 3.46 1.68 9.55
N ILE A 180 3.44 1.53 10.88
CA ILE A 180 3.24 0.23 11.53
C ILE A 180 1.82 -0.31 11.29
N ALA A 181 0.85 0.59 11.14
CA ALA A 181 -0.56 0.23 10.96
C ALA A 181 -0.96 -0.02 9.50
N ILE A 182 -0.15 0.43 8.52
CA ILE A 182 -0.28 0.11 7.10
C ILE A 182 0.25 -1.29 6.83
#